data_ecced1eebba55afaf123ac288474cc79
#
_entry.id   ecced1eebba55afaf123ac288474cc79
#
_cell.length_a   1.000
_cell.length_b   1.000
_cell.length_c   1.000
_cell.angle_alpha   90.00
_cell.angle_beta   90.00
_cell.angle_gamma   90.00
#
_symmetry.space_group_name_H-M   'P 1'
#
loop_
_entity.id
_entity.type
_entity.pdbx_description
1 polymer ?
#
loop_
_entity_poly.entity_id
_entity_poly.type
_entity_poly.pdbx_seq_one_letter_code
_entity_poly.pdbx_strand_id
1 'polypeptide(L)'
;TANEVFTNSVTEIFAAKNANVDYYKVQNDLTTASLIDNTYIDQKDGSVVSVHTFSFGGKLTRNNLNFYQNGERIDSTMKGVTIIEEKQHVDHHTLVHHIQPNCESHQDYKGIYGENATGVFNGKIIVDKIAQKTNAFQQNNNILVSDKATINTKPQLEIFADDVKCSHGCTIGQLDEEALFYLQSRGIPKKEARALLMYAFAN
;
A
#
# COMPACT_ATOMS: atom_id res chain seq x y z
N THR A 1 -18.60 25.70 10.48
CA THR A 1 -17.42 24.89 10.85
C THR A 1 -17.81 23.44 10.73
N ALA A 2 -17.19 22.69 9.81
CA ALA A 2 -17.38 21.24 9.74
C ALA A 2 -16.84 20.62 11.05
N ASN A 3 -17.61 19.74 11.66
CA ASN A 3 -17.18 19.05 12.87
C ASN A 3 -16.02 18.11 12.55
N GLU A 4 -15.04 18.03 13.43
CA GLU A 4 -14.01 16.98 13.35
C GLU A 4 -14.66 15.62 13.66
N VAL A 5 -14.32 14.62 12.85
CA VAL A 5 -14.81 13.25 13.01
C VAL A 5 -13.63 12.34 13.21
N PHE A 6 -13.74 11.42 14.16
CA PHE A 6 -12.77 10.35 14.37
C PHE A 6 -13.46 8.99 14.25
N THR A 7 -12.91 8.13 13.40
CA THR A 7 -13.35 6.75 13.21
C THR A 7 -12.23 5.80 13.57
N ASN A 8 -12.54 4.78 14.35
CA ASN A 8 -11.67 3.63 14.58
C ASN A 8 -12.40 2.37 14.15
N SER A 9 -11.84 1.63 13.20
CA SER A 9 -12.42 0.40 12.66
C SER A 9 -11.51 -0.79 12.89
N VAL A 10 -12.11 -1.95 13.08
CA VAL A 10 -11.43 -3.24 13.13
C VAL A 10 -12.16 -4.21 12.21
N THR A 11 -11.41 -4.85 11.33
CA THR A 11 -11.88 -5.91 10.44
C THR A 11 -11.06 -7.16 10.67
N GLU A 12 -11.71 -8.29 10.88
CA GLU A 12 -11.08 -9.60 10.97
C GLU A 12 -11.59 -10.50 9.85
N ILE A 13 -10.67 -11.09 9.09
CA ILE A 13 -10.96 -11.99 7.97
C ILE A 13 -10.31 -13.35 8.27
N PHE A 14 -11.12 -14.38 8.39
CA PHE A 14 -10.67 -15.76 8.56
C PHE A 14 -10.87 -16.51 7.24
N ALA A 15 -9.80 -16.63 6.44
CA ALA A 15 -9.82 -17.36 5.18
C ALA A 15 -9.59 -18.84 5.44
N ALA A 16 -10.64 -19.63 5.33
CA ALA A 16 -10.60 -21.09 5.48
C ALA A 16 -9.75 -21.73 4.37
N LYS A 17 -9.47 -23.03 4.52
CA LYS A 17 -8.71 -23.81 3.53
C LYS A 17 -9.31 -23.67 2.13
N ASN A 18 -8.44 -23.33 1.16
CA ASN A 18 -8.77 -23.08 -0.24
C ASN A 18 -9.80 -21.96 -0.47
N ALA A 19 -10.04 -21.08 0.51
CA ALA A 19 -10.90 -19.92 0.32
C ALA A 19 -10.23 -18.89 -0.60
N ASN A 20 -11.06 -18.19 -1.37
CA ASN A 20 -10.62 -17.07 -2.22
C ASN A 20 -11.36 -15.81 -1.78
N VAL A 21 -10.63 -14.74 -1.42
CA VAL A 21 -11.21 -13.50 -0.88
C VAL A 21 -10.58 -12.29 -1.55
N ASP A 22 -11.42 -11.44 -2.14
CA ASP A 22 -11.05 -10.11 -2.59
C ASP A 22 -11.68 -9.06 -1.68
N TYR A 23 -10.86 -8.25 -1.02
CA TYR A 23 -11.31 -7.19 -0.12
C TYR A 23 -10.89 -5.81 -0.63
N TYR A 24 -11.87 -4.97 -0.91
CA TYR A 24 -11.66 -3.61 -1.40
C TYR A 24 -11.94 -2.59 -0.30
N LYS A 25 -10.95 -1.75 0.00
CA LYS A 25 -11.04 -0.64 0.96
C LYS A 25 -10.96 0.67 0.18
N VAL A 26 -12.02 1.46 0.22
CA VAL A 26 -12.04 2.81 -0.37
C VAL A 26 -12.25 3.83 0.73
N GLN A 27 -11.27 4.69 0.92
CA GLN A 27 -11.27 5.77 1.88
C GLN A 27 -11.23 7.11 1.13
N ASN A 28 -12.29 7.88 1.26
CA ASN A 28 -12.45 9.19 0.62
C ASN A 28 -13.27 10.11 1.54
N ASP A 29 -12.74 10.34 2.73
CA ASP A 29 -13.39 11.13 3.77
C ASP A 29 -13.11 12.63 3.58
N LEU A 30 -13.90 13.46 4.27
CA LEU A 30 -13.66 14.90 4.32
C LEU A 30 -12.32 15.20 5.01
N THR A 31 -11.71 16.34 4.65
CA THR A 31 -10.43 16.81 5.22
C THR A 31 -10.47 17.14 6.71
N THR A 32 -11.64 17.03 7.36
CA THR A 32 -11.84 17.13 8.81
C THR A 32 -11.95 15.77 9.52
N ALA A 33 -11.97 14.68 8.76
CA ALA A 33 -12.11 13.33 9.30
C ALA A 33 -10.76 12.66 9.52
N SER A 34 -10.65 11.92 10.62
CA SER A 34 -9.49 11.07 10.92
C SER A 34 -9.96 9.62 11.06
N LEU A 35 -9.20 8.69 10.44
CA LEU A 35 -9.47 7.26 10.45
C LEU A 35 -8.26 6.49 10.98
N ILE A 36 -8.49 5.59 11.92
CA ILE A 36 -7.57 4.49 12.24
C ILE A 36 -8.29 3.19 11.89
N ASP A 37 -7.74 2.46 10.92
CA ASP A 37 -8.29 1.20 10.46
C ASP A 37 -7.31 0.06 10.70
N ASN A 38 -7.81 -1.01 11.33
CA ASN A 38 -7.04 -2.21 11.63
C ASN A 38 -7.69 -3.41 10.94
N THR A 39 -6.95 -4.04 10.05
CA THR A 39 -7.41 -5.24 9.34
C THR A 39 -6.46 -6.39 9.68
N TYR A 40 -7.02 -7.50 10.15
CA TYR A 40 -6.32 -8.74 10.48
C TYR A 40 -6.85 -9.85 9.59
N ILE A 41 -5.93 -10.59 8.98
CA ILE A 41 -6.26 -11.66 8.04
C ILE A 41 -5.53 -12.92 8.47
N ASP A 42 -6.30 -13.94 8.86
CA ASP A 42 -5.80 -15.29 9.17
C ASP A 42 -6.09 -16.22 8.00
N GLN A 43 -5.05 -16.77 7.40
CA GLN A 43 -5.13 -17.62 6.21
C GLN A 43 -4.76 -19.07 6.53
N LYS A 44 -5.60 -20.01 6.06
CA LYS A 44 -5.37 -21.45 6.14
C LYS A 44 -4.91 -22.01 4.79
N ASP A 45 -4.51 -23.29 4.78
CA ASP A 45 -3.91 -23.97 3.63
C ASP A 45 -4.58 -23.64 2.30
N GLY A 46 -3.79 -23.26 1.30
CA GLY A 46 -4.22 -23.02 -0.06
C GLY A 46 -5.16 -21.84 -0.24
N SER A 47 -5.36 -21.00 0.78
CA SER A 47 -6.21 -19.81 0.64
C SER A 47 -5.49 -18.70 -0.15
N VAL A 48 -6.27 -17.93 -0.90
CA VAL A 48 -5.83 -16.77 -1.67
C VAL A 48 -6.58 -15.55 -1.18
N VAL A 49 -5.87 -14.54 -0.73
CA VAL A 49 -6.49 -13.29 -0.24
C VAL A 49 -5.84 -12.09 -0.88
N SER A 50 -6.65 -11.26 -1.53
CA SER A 50 -6.24 -9.99 -2.12
C SER A 50 -6.89 -8.82 -1.40
N VAL A 51 -6.10 -7.84 -0.98
CA VAL A 51 -6.58 -6.57 -0.40
C VAL A 51 -6.17 -5.41 -1.29
N HIS A 52 -7.16 -4.63 -1.68
CA HIS A 52 -6.98 -3.43 -2.50
C HIS A 52 -7.36 -2.19 -1.68
N THR A 53 -6.40 -1.31 -1.42
CA THR A 53 -6.59 -0.10 -0.60
C THR A 53 -6.49 1.16 -1.45
N PHE A 54 -7.53 1.98 -1.39
CA PHE A 54 -7.60 3.27 -2.08
C PHE A 54 -7.76 4.38 -1.05
N SER A 55 -6.80 5.30 -0.99
CA SER A 55 -6.77 6.41 0.00
C SER A 55 -6.72 7.75 -0.73
N PHE A 56 -7.84 8.48 -0.70
CA PHE A 56 -8.03 9.72 -1.47
C PHE A 56 -8.46 10.93 -0.64
N GLY A 57 -8.63 10.79 0.66
CA GLY A 57 -9.18 11.85 1.49
C GLY A 57 -8.78 11.75 2.96
N GLY A 58 -9.49 12.52 3.80
CA GLY A 58 -9.29 12.58 5.24
C GLY A 58 -8.22 13.58 5.68
N LYS A 59 -8.23 13.94 6.96
CA LYS A 59 -7.20 14.72 7.63
C LYS A 59 -5.99 13.85 7.99
N LEU A 60 -6.31 12.69 8.58
CA LEU A 60 -5.34 11.66 8.96
C LEU A 60 -5.98 10.29 8.72
N THR A 61 -5.26 9.46 7.98
CA THR A 61 -5.65 8.06 7.76
C THR A 61 -4.49 7.16 8.15
N ARG A 62 -4.72 6.26 9.10
CA ARG A 62 -3.81 5.18 9.47
C ARG A 62 -4.42 3.84 9.08
N ASN A 63 -3.77 3.11 8.18
CA ASN A 63 -4.13 1.75 7.79
C ASN A 63 -3.12 0.76 8.36
N ASN A 64 -3.56 -0.11 9.27
CA ASN A 64 -2.81 -1.26 9.74
C ASN A 64 -3.38 -2.51 9.07
N LEU A 65 -2.59 -3.19 8.24
CA LEU A 65 -3.00 -4.37 7.49
C LEU A 65 -2.06 -5.53 7.83
N ASN A 66 -2.60 -6.56 8.47
CA ASN A 66 -1.82 -7.66 9.01
C ASN A 66 -2.29 -8.99 8.40
N PHE A 67 -1.36 -9.70 7.75
CA PHE A 67 -1.56 -11.03 7.20
C PHE A 67 -0.79 -12.07 8.00
N TYR A 68 -1.47 -13.12 8.42
CA TYR A 68 -0.90 -14.28 9.09
C TYR A 68 -1.13 -15.52 8.22
N GLN A 69 -0.07 -16.04 7.62
CA GLN A 69 -0.10 -17.22 6.77
C GLN A 69 0.09 -18.48 7.64
N ASN A 70 -1.01 -18.90 8.27
CA ASN A 70 -1.08 -20.01 9.23
C ASN A 70 -1.26 -21.39 8.58
N GLY A 71 -1.07 -21.51 7.26
CA GLY A 71 -1.14 -22.75 6.48
C GLY A 71 -0.10 -22.75 5.37
N GLU A 72 -0.06 -23.83 4.60
CA GLU A 72 0.80 -23.99 3.43
C GLU A 72 0.13 -23.54 2.13
N ARG A 73 0.94 -23.19 1.11
CA ARG A 73 0.49 -22.81 -0.24
C ARG A 73 -0.51 -21.67 -0.24
N ILE A 74 -0.24 -20.68 0.58
CA ILE A 74 -1.03 -19.47 0.71
C ILE A 74 -0.49 -18.41 -0.25
N ASP A 75 -1.41 -17.66 -0.87
CA ASP A 75 -1.10 -16.46 -1.63
C ASP A 75 -1.76 -15.24 -0.98
N SER A 76 -0.96 -14.20 -0.74
CA SER A 76 -1.39 -12.93 -0.14
C SER A 76 -1.01 -11.77 -1.03
N THR A 77 -2.00 -11.09 -1.60
CA THR A 77 -1.77 -9.90 -2.42
C THR A 77 -2.26 -8.63 -1.71
N MET A 78 -1.40 -7.63 -1.65
CA MET A 78 -1.72 -6.30 -1.12
C MET A 78 -1.40 -5.24 -2.15
N LYS A 79 -2.41 -4.52 -2.61
CA LYS A 79 -2.23 -3.40 -3.52
C LYS A 79 -2.80 -2.13 -2.90
N GLY A 80 -2.09 -1.01 -3.07
CA GLY A 80 -2.55 0.26 -2.53
C GLY A 80 -2.26 1.42 -3.48
N VAL A 81 -3.23 2.32 -3.62
CA VAL A 81 -3.06 3.60 -4.29
C VAL A 81 -3.44 4.72 -3.33
N THR A 82 -2.54 5.66 -3.14
CA THR A 82 -2.75 6.86 -2.33
C THR A 82 -2.58 8.10 -3.21
N ILE A 83 -3.58 8.97 -3.22
CA ILE A 83 -3.51 10.27 -3.90
C ILE A 83 -4.03 11.31 -2.93
N ILE A 84 -3.13 12.15 -2.40
CA ILE A 84 -3.46 13.15 -1.38
C ILE A 84 -2.74 14.48 -1.63
N GLU A 85 -3.36 15.55 -1.16
CA GLU A 85 -2.88 16.92 -1.29
C GLU A 85 -3.19 17.75 -0.03
N GLU A 86 -3.12 19.06 -0.08
CA GLU A 86 -3.33 19.98 1.04
C GLU A 86 -2.41 19.65 2.25
N LYS A 87 -2.97 19.29 3.39
CA LYS A 87 -2.28 18.88 4.62
C LYS A 87 -2.70 17.48 5.07
N GLN A 88 -3.15 16.68 4.11
CA GLN A 88 -3.59 15.32 4.39
C GLN A 88 -2.41 14.44 4.80
N HIS A 89 -2.67 13.51 5.68
CA HIS A 89 -1.69 12.55 6.17
C HIS A 89 -2.21 11.13 6.00
N VAL A 90 -1.52 10.31 5.22
CA VAL A 90 -1.83 8.87 5.07
C VAL A 90 -0.64 8.03 5.48
N ASP A 91 -0.88 7.08 6.37
CA ASP A 91 0.12 6.21 6.96
C ASP A 91 -0.32 4.74 6.78
N HIS A 92 0.40 4.01 5.94
CA HIS A 92 0.21 2.58 5.71
C HIS A 92 1.23 1.76 6.48
N HIS A 93 0.74 0.90 7.36
CA HIS A 93 1.52 -0.14 8.02
C HIS A 93 1.04 -1.50 7.55
N THR A 94 1.92 -2.26 6.95
CA THR A 94 1.64 -3.63 6.52
C THR A 94 2.53 -4.61 7.25
N LEU A 95 1.97 -5.74 7.64
CA LEU A 95 2.68 -6.90 8.16
C LEU A 95 2.25 -8.13 7.37
N VAL A 96 3.22 -8.87 6.86
CA VAL A 96 3.01 -10.24 6.38
C VAL A 96 3.89 -11.17 7.19
N HIS A 97 3.28 -12.11 7.88
CA HIS A 97 3.96 -13.13 8.67
C HIS A 97 3.82 -14.50 7.99
N HIS A 98 4.88 -14.93 7.33
CA HIS A 98 5.02 -16.26 6.77
C HIS A 98 5.40 -17.24 7.89
N ILE A 99 4.44 -18.07 8.31
CA ILE A 99 4.58 -19.00 9.43
C ILE A 99 4.80 -20.42 8.93
N GLN A 100 4.24 -20.77 7.77
CA GLN A 100 4.32 -22.10 7.17
C GLN A 100 5.01 -22.06 5.78
N PRO A 101 5.54 -23.18 5.29
CA PRO A 101 6.30 -23.21 4.03
C PRO A 101 5.41 -23.09 2.78
N ASN A 102 6.08 -22.86 1.64
CA ASN A 102 5.48 -22.81 0.30
C ASN A 102 4.45 -21.69 0.11
N CYS A 103 4.63 -20.54 0.77
CA CYS A 103 3.71 -19.43 0.71
C CYS A 103 4.28 -18.26 -0.11
N GLU A 104 3.37 -17.48 -0.69
CA GLU A 104 3.70 -16.30 -1.47
C GLU A 104 3.07 -15.03 -0.90
N SER A 105 3.74 -13.89 -1.08
CA SER A 105 3.15 -12.58 -0.80
C SER A 105 3.66 -11.52 -1.76
N HIS A 106 2.73 -10.68 -2.24
CA HIS A 106 3.01 -9.59 -3.15
C HIS A 106 2.42 -8.29 -2.61
N GLN A 107 3.29 -7.31 -2.33
CA GLN A 107 2.88 -5.97 -1.93
C GLN A 107 3.27 -4.97 -3.01
N ASP A 108 2.31 -4.20 -3.50
CA ASP A 108 2.54 -3.10 -4.43
C ASP A 108 1.74 -1.88 -4.00
N TYR A 109 2.44 -0.87 -3.48
CA TYR A 109 1.86 0.38 -3.03
C TYR A 109 2.41 1.54 -3.86
N LYS A 110 1.50 2.34 -4.39
CA LYS A 110 1.81 3.55 -5.17
C LYS A 110 1.25 4.79 -4.48
N GLY A 111 2.05 5.84 -4.41
CA GLY A 111 1.65 7.10 -3.77
C GLY A 111 1.90 8.32 -4.64
N ILE A 112 0.93 9.23 -4.68
CA ILE A 112 1.01 10.55 -5.31
C ILE A 112 0.70 11.60 -4.25
N TYR A 113 1.69 12.46 -3.96
CA TYR A 113 1.61 13.42 -2.87
C TYR A 113 1.79 14.83 -3.39
N GLY A 114 0.77 15.68 -3.19
CA GLY A 114 0.75 17.07 -3.62
C GLY A 114 0.80 18.06 -2.44
N GLU A 115 1.01 19.32 -2.75
CA GLU A 115 1.01 20.45 -1.83
C GLU A 115 1.85 20.23 -0.55
N ASN A 116 1.24 20.10 0.62
CA ASN A 116 1.90 19.85 1.91
C ASN A 116 1.49 18.46 2.48
N ALA A 117 1.07 17.54 1.62
CA ALA A 117 0.66 16.22 2.05
C ALA A 117 1.84 15.40 2.57
N THR A 118 1.54 14.52 3.52
CA THR A 118 2.52 13.62 4.11
C THR A 118 2.07 12.18 3.97
N GLY A 119 2.93 11.37 3.35
CA GLY A 119 2.77 9.92 3.29
C GLY A 119 3.72 9.22 4.25
N VAL A 120 3.29 8.06 4.73
CA VAL A 120 4.15 7.08 5.41
C VAL A 120 3.82 5.69 4.86
N PHE A 121 4.86 4.92 4.58
CA PHE A 121 4.75 3.50 4.30
C PHE A 121 5.74 2.73 5.18
N ASN A 122 5.23 1.85 6.03
CA ASN A 122 6.02 0.96 6.86
C ASN A 122 5.56 -0.48 6.59
N GLY A 123 6.28 -1.17 5.73
CA GLY A 123 5.97 -2.53 5.33
C GLY A 123 6.94 -3.52 5.96
N LYS A 124 6.42 -4.51 6.70
CA LYS A 124 7.21 -5.54 7.35
C LYS A 124 6.83 -6.93 6.83
N ILE A 125 7.84 -7.71 6.48
CA ILE A 125 7.70 -9.13 6.16
C ILE A 125 8.52 -9.92 7.18
N ILE A 126 7.89 -10.90 7.82
CA ILE A 126 8.54 -11.84 8.74
C ILE A 126 8.43 -13.22 8.10
N VAL A 127 9.54 -13.95 8.07
CA VAL A 127 9.59 -15.31 7.56
C VAL A 127 10.19 -16.21 8.64
N ASP A 128 9.36 -17.07 9.23
CA ASP A 128 9.78 -17.99 10.27
C ASP A 128 10.75 -19.05 9.73
N LYS A 129 11.55 -19.64 10.60
CA LYS A 129 12.58 -20.63 10.23
C LYS A 129 12.00 -21.82 9.46
N ILE A 130 10.79 -22.25 9.78
CA ILE A 130 10.11 -23.36 9.09
C ILE A 130 9.47 -22.96 7.77
N ALA A 131 9.26 -21.66 7.53
CA ALA A 131 8.61 -21.12 6.33
C ALA A 131 9.53 -21.15 5.10
N GLN A 132 10.06 -22.32 4.79
CA GLN A 132 10.91 -22.55 3.63
C GLN A 132 10.10 -22.43 2.32
N LYS A 133 10.78 -22.14 1.21
CA LYS A 133 10.17 -21.93 -0.11
C LYS A 133 9.19 -20.73 -0.16
N THR A 134 9.38 -19.78 0.74
CA THR A 134 8.64 -18.51 0.71
C THR A 134 9.11 -17.65 -0.47
N ASN A 135 8.14 -17.08 -1.20
CA ASN A 135 8.37 -16.01 -2.19
C ASN A 135 7.67 -14.74 -1.68
N ALA A 136 8.43 -13.71 -1.33
CA ALA A 136 7.86 -12.49 -0.76
C ALA A 136 8.44 -11.24 -1.46
N PHE A 137 7.56 -10.45 -2.08
CA PHE A 137 7.93 -9.24 -2.81
C PHE A 137 7.19 -8.04 -2.26
N GLN A 138 7.92 -6.98 -1.96
CA GLN A 138 7.37 -5.72 -1.48
C GLN A 138 7.88 -4.56 -2.32
N GLN A 139 6.97 -3.78 -2.86
CA GLN A 139 7.28 -2.59 -3.64
C GLN A 139 6.46 -1.39 -3.15
N ASN A 140 7.14 -0.24 -3.02
CA ASN A 140 6.50 1.03 -2.71
C ASN A 140 7.07 2.13 -3.62
N ASN A 141 6.27 2.57 -4.58
CA ASN A 141 6.66 3.57 -5.56
C ASN A 141 5.90 4.88 -5.31
N ASN A 142 6.61 6.00 -5.25
CA ASN A 142 6.01 7.26 -4.88
C ASN A 142 6.47 8.39 -5.79
N ILE A 143 5.56 9.32 -6.10
CA ILE A 143 5.89 10.59 -6.76
C ILE A 143 5.44 11.77 -5.89
N LEU A 144 6.32 12.75 -5.75
CA LEU A 144 6.05 14.04 -5.15
C LEU A 144 5.75 15.03 -6.26
N VAL A 145 4.55 15.60 -6.25
CA VAL A 145 4.12 16.57 -7.27
C VAL A 145 4.19 18.01 -6.80
N SER A 146 4.78 18.23 -5.62
CA SER A 146 5.12 19.54 -5.04
C SER A 146 6.34 19.45 -4.15
N ASP A 147 7.03 20.58 -3.96
CA ASP A 147 8.27 20.69 -3.17
C ASP A 147 8.06 20.50 -1.65
N LYS A 148 6.81 20.65 -1.18
CA LYS A 148 6.48 20.56 0.25
C LYS A 148 5.85 19.22 0.63
N ALA A 149 5.49 18.41 -0.35
CA ALA A 149 5.00 17.06 -0.08
C ALA A 149 6.14 16.17 0.42
N THR A 150 5.82 15.25 1.30
CA THR A 150 6.80 14.32 1.88
C THR A 150 6.27 12.90 1.91
N ILE A 151 7.18 11.94 1.78
CA ILE A 151 6.90 10.51 2.00
C ILE A 151 8.05 9.89 2.80
N ASN A 152 7.71 9.18 3.86
CA ASN A 152 8.63 8.37 4.64
C ASN A 152 8.36 6.89 4.36
N THR A 153 9.29 6.20 3.72
CA THR A 153 9.14 4.79 3.39
C THR A 153 10.15 3.95 4.14
N LYS A 154 9.68 2.86 4.79
CA LYS A 154 10.51 1.95 5.58
C LYS A 154 10.12 0.50 5.30
N PRO A 155 10.59 -0.10 4.20
CA PRO A 155 10.44 -1.53 3.98
C PRO A 155 11.38 -2.31 4.90
N GLN A 156 10.89 -3.42 5.51
CA GLN A 156 11.64 -4.24 6.45
C GLN A 156 11.44 -5.73 6.14
N LEU A 157 12.55 -6.49 6.16
CA LEU A 157 12.56 -7.95 6.03
C LEU A 157 13.22 -8.55 7.27
N GLU A 158 12.52 -9.47 7.94
CA GLU A 158 13.05 -10.30 9.03
C GLU A 158 12.95 -11.76 8.60
N ILE A 159 14.04 -12.31 8.09
CA ILE A 159 14.05 -13.63 7.45
C ILE A 159 14.88 -14.59 8.29
N PHE A 160 14.25 -15.66 8.77
CA PHE A 160 14.88 -16.70 9.57
C PHE A 160 15.00 -18.04 8.83
N ALA A 161 14.47 -18.13 7.60
CA ALA A 161 14.57 -19.30 6.70
C ALA A 161 15.70 -19.12 5.68
N ASP A 162 16.25 -20.24 5.19
CA ASP A 162 17.42 -20.25 4.29
C ASP A 162 17.05 -20.35 2.81
N ASP A 163 15.99 -21.10 2.48
CA ASP A 163 15.56 -21.36 1.10
C ASP A 163 14.32 -20.54 0.75
N VAL A 164 14.55 -19.26 0.48
CA VAL A 164 13.49 -18.28 0.19
C VAL A 164 13.91 -17.30 -0.89
N LYS A 165 12.90 -16.65 -1.51
CA LYS A 165 13.10 -15.52 -2.43
C LYS A 165 12.35 -14.33 -1.86
N CYS A 166 13.09 -13.42 -1.22
CA CYS A 166 12.50 -12.23 -0.61
C CYS A 166 13.20 -10.98 -1.14
N SER A 167 12.41 -10.00 -1.54
CA SER A 167 12.94 -8.71 -1.96
C SER A 167 12.02 -7.57 -1.58
N HIS A 168 12.61 -6.40 -1.40
CA HIS A 168 11.87 -5.17 -1.29
C HIS A 168 12.47 -4.10 -2.21
N GLY A 169 11.64 -3.15 -2.60
CA GLY A 169 12.06 -1.96 -3.34
C GLY A 169 11.21 -0.76 -2.94
N CYS A 170 11.83 0.41 -2.94
CA CYS A 170 11.10 1.66 -2.83
C CYS A 170 11.71 2.73 -3.75
N THR A 171 10.84 3.56 -4.29
CA THR A 171 11.26 4.72 -5.08
C THR A 171 10.52 5.96 -4.61
N ILE A 172 11.21 7.08 -4.63
CA ILE A 172 10.63 8.41 -4.45
C ILE A 172 11.15 9.26 -5.60
N GLY A 173 10.25 9.72 -6.45
CA GLY A 173 10.58 10.52 -7.61
C GLY A 173 9.67 11.74 -7.77
N GLN A 174 9.86 12.43 -8.87
CA GLN A 174 9.02 13.52 -9.33
C GLN A 174 8.42 13.13 -10.69
N LEU A 175 7.47 13.93 -11.19
CA LEU A 175 6.99 13.75 -12.55
C LEU A 175 8.14 13.97 -13.55
N ASP A 176 8.17 13.12 -14.56
CA ASP A 176 9.15 13.24 -15.64
C ASP A 176 8.90 14.53 -16.45
N GLU A 177 9.81 15.47 -16.34
CA GLU A 177 9.73 16.76 -17.01
C GLU A 177 9.90 16.65 -18.54
N GLU A 178 10.62 15.64 -19.02
CA GLU A 178 10.75 15.40 -20.47
C GLU A 178 9.43 14.88 -21.05
N ALA A 179 8.81 13.92 -20.36
CA ALA A 179 7.49 13.44 -20.73
C ALA A 179 6.43 14.54 -20.66
N LEU A 180 6.49 15.39 -19.61
CA LEU A 180 5.61 16.55 -19.48
C LEU A 180 5.80 17.54 -20.63
N PHE A 181 7.04 17.89 -20.96
CA PHE A 181 7.37 18.75 -22.09
C PHE A 181 6.89 18.16 -23.43
N TYR A 182 7.10 16.87 -23.64
CA TYR A 182 6.63 16.19 -24.84
C TYR A 182 5.12 16.30 -25.02
N LEU A 183 4.34 16.05 -23.98
CA LEU A 183 2.88 16.16 -24.03
C LEU A 183 2.44 17.61 -24.33
N GLN A 184 3.09 18.59 -23.71
CA GLN A 184 2.81 20.01 -23.96
C GLN A 184 3.16 20.41 -25.38
N SER A 185 4.26 19.92 -25.95
CA SER A 185 4.64 20.20 -27.35
C SER A 185 3.65 19.65 -28.39
N ARG A 186 2.82 18.68 -27.97
CA ARG A 186 1.69 18.13 -28.74
C ARG A 186 0.37 18.85 -28.50
N GLY A 187 0.40 20.00 -27.80
CA GLY A 187 -0.76 20.86 -27.57
C GLY A 187 -1.61 20.45 -26.36
N ILE A 188 -1.14 19.51 -25.50
CA ILE A 188 -1.85 19.14 -24.28
C ILE A 188 -1.53 20.20 -23.22
N PRO A 189 -2.52 20.87 -22.61
CA PRO A 189 -2.30 21.84 -21.56
C PRO A 189 -1.58 21.22 -20.36
N LYS A 190 -0.74 22.02 -19.67
CA LYS A 190 0.10 21.52 -18.56
C LYS A 190 -0.67 20.73 -17.50
N LYS A 191 -1.88 21.20 -17.13
CA LYS A 191 -2.71 20.54 -16.11
C LYS A 191 -3.13 19.14 -16.55
N GLU A 192 -3.57 19.00 -17.80
CA GLU A 192 -4.02 17.71 -18.35
C GLU A 192 -2.83 16.78 -18.60
N ALA A 193 -1.69 17.31 -19.07
CA ALA A 193 -0.46 16.52 -19.22
C ALA A 193 0.02 15.94 -17.87
N ARG A 194 -0.01 16.74 -16.79
CA ARG A 194 0.30 16.23 -15.43
C ARG A 194 -0.69 15.15 -15.00
N ALA A 195 -1.99 15.37 -15.22
CA ALA A 195 -3.01 14.38 -14.87
C ALA A 195 -2.81 13.04 -15.61
N LEU A 196 -2.45 13.09 -16.90
CA LEU A 196 -2.14 11.90 -17.69
C LEU A 196 -0.93 11.13 -17.14
N LEU A 197 0.14 11.84 -16.78
CA LEU A 197 1.34 11.20 -16.18
C LEU A 197 1.05 10.60 -14.81
N MET A 198 0.27 11.29 -13.96
CA MET A 198 -0.16 10.75 -12.67
C MET A 198 -1.05 9.51 -12.84
N TYR A 199 -1.96 9.54 -13.80
CA TYR A 199 -2.80 8.39 -14.12
C TYR A 199 -1.98 7.20 -14.59
N ALA A 200 -1.04 7.43 -15.52
CA ALA A 200 -0.14 6.39 -16.03
C ALA A 200 0.74 5.76 -14.91
N PHE A 201 1.14 6.56 -13.93
CA PHE A 201 1.89 6.07 -12.78
C PHE A 201 1.00 5.23 -11.85
N ALA A 202 -0.24 5.66 -11.59
CA ALA A 202 -1.15 4.97 -10.68
C ALA A 202 -1.67 3.62 -11.23
N ASN A 203 -1.69 3.46 -12.55
CA ASN A 203 -2.18 2.27 -13.26
C ASN A 203 -1.06 1.21 -13.40
#